data_248322d63adff02766249404e8f225e5
#
_entry.id   248322d63adff02766249404e8f225e5
#
_cell.length_a   1.000
_cell.length_b   1.000
_cell.length_c   1.000
_cell.angle_alpha   90.00
_cell.angle_beta   90.00
_cell.angle_gamma   90.00
#
_symmetry.space_group_name_H-M   'P 1'
#
loop_
_entity.id
_entity.type
_entity.pdbx_description
1 polymer ?
#
loop_
_entity_poly.entity_id
_entity_poly.type
_entity_poly.pdbx_seq_one_letter_code
_entity_poly.pdbx_strand_id
1 'polypeptide(L)'
;MHITLRRLDGLPSFRQQRVGKLLLALLREKNDERFQIVHFSIQTNHLHLIVEADNRDVVRRKMSGVTIAFAKRFNRLLGRRKGKVWDDRYHRRDIKSTRDMRNVLRYVFGNAKKHGLIPARAAILDGYSTAWLFAEWDRPLPRVVGGEHWPRPRPRTELLLYSCGVEGELIVTEAPRSS
;
A
#
# COMPACT_ATOMS: atom_id res chain seq x y z
N MET A 1 6.29 -1.22 -9.81
CA MET A 1 7.25 -1.63 -8.75
C MET A 1 6.52 -1.86 -7.45
N HIS A 2 6.95 -2.85 -6.66
CA HIS A 2 6.48 -3.05 -5.28
C HIS A 2 7.50 -2.46 -4.30
N ILE A 3 7.03 -1.62 -3.39
CA ILE A 3 7.86 -0.95 -2.37
C ILE A 3 7.34 -1.31 -0.99
N THR A 4 8.24 -1.61 -0.08
CA THR A 4 7.94 -1.86 1.33
C THR A 4 8.72 -0.89 2.22
N LEU A 5 8.04 -0.30 3.19
CA LEU A 5 8.60 0.56 4.23
C LEU A 5 8.22 0.02 5.59
N ARG A 6 9.20 -0.10 6.49
CA ARG A 6 8.97 -0.52 7.87
C ARG A 6 9.31 0.60 8.84
N ARG A 7 8.45 0.83 9.83
CA ARG A 7 8.75 1.74 10.93
C ARG A 7 9.61 1.05 11.98
N LEU A 8 10.37 1.84 12.71
CA LEU A 8 11.11 1.39 13.88
C LEU A 8 10.14 0.84 14.95
N ASP A 9 10.53 -0.24 15.60
CA ASP A 9 9.72 -0.83 16.66
C ASP A 9 9.58 0.13 17.86
N GLY A 10 8.57 -0.07 18.70
CA GLY A 10 8.23 0.83 19.80
C GLY A 10 7.48 2.11 19.43
N LEU A 11 7.32 2.43 18.14
CA LEU A 11 6.52 3.57 17.69
C LEU A 11 5.02 3.19 17.56
N PRO A 12 4.10 4.18 17.58
CA PRO A 12 2.68 3.95 17.36
C PRO A 12 2.38 3.27 16.02
N SER A 13 1.35 2.44 15.99
CA SER A 13 0.89 1.76 14.79
C SER A 13 0.50 2.75 13.68
N PHE A 14 0.84 2.41 12.43
CA PHE A 14 0.35 3.16 11.26
C PHE A 14 -1.18 3.15 11.11
N ARG A 15 -1.85 2.17 11.73
CA ARG A 15 -3.31 2.05 11.71
C ARG A 15 -4.00 2.82 12.84
N GLN A 16 -3.28 3.49 13.73
CA GLN A 16 -3.90 4.48 14.62
C GLN A 16 -4.48 5.62 13.79
N GLN A 17 -5.70 6.03 14.09
CA GLN A 17 -6.48 6.96 13.26
C GLN A 17 -5.70 8.22 12.85
N ARG A 18 -5.04 8.88 13.80
CA ARG A 18 -4.24 10.10 13.51
C ARG A 18 -3.04 9.81 12.62
N VAL A 19 -2.39 8.67 12.83
CA VAL A 19 -1.20 8.26 12.05
C VAL A 19 -1.60 7.83 10.65
N GLY A 20 -2.66 7.03 10.53
CA GLY A 20 -3.21 6.60 9.25
C GLY A 20 -3.64 7.78 8.38
N LYS A 21 -4.38 8.74 8.96
CA LYS A 21 -4.77 9.99 8.29
C LYS A 21 -3.56 10.76 7.77
N LEU A 22 -2.55 10.95 8.62
CA LEU A 22 -1.30 11.61 8.24
C LEU A 22 -0.61 10.92 7.08
N LEU A 23 -0.50 9.59 7.13
CA LEU A 23 0.14 8.78 6.10
C LEU A 23 -0.63 8.87 4.78
N LEU A 24 -1.95 8.67 4.80
CA LEU A 24 -2.80 8.76 3.61
C LEU A 24 -2.73 10.15 2.96
N ALA A 25 -2.81 11.21 3.75
CA ALA A 25 -2.70 12.57 3.23
C ALA A 25 -1.34 12.80 2.55
N LEU A 26 -0.26 12.30 3.15
CA LEU A 26 1.07 12.43 2.57
C LEU A 26 1.24 11.62 1.27
N LEU A 27 0.77 10.36 1.24
CA LEU A 27 0.84 9.54 0.03
C LEU A 27 0.07 10.21 -1.12
N ARG A 28 -1.10 10.79 -0.81
CA ARG A 28 -1.88 11.55 -1.80
C ARG A 28 -1.16 12.79 -2.31
N GLU A 29 -0.53 13.55 -1.43
CA GLU A 29 0.27 14.74 -1.76
C GLU A 29 1.45 14.42 -2.70
N LYS A 30 2.03 13.22 -2.59
CA LYS A 30 3.21 12.83 -3.37
C LYS A 30 2.89 12.21 -4.73
N ASN A 31 1.63 11.89 -4.99
CA ASN A 31 1.17 11.44 -6.31
C ASN A 31 1.20 12.59 -7.31
N ASP A 32 1.79 12.34 -8.46
CA ASP A 32 1.73 13.19 -9.65
C ASP A 32 1.87 12.35 -10.93
N GLU A 33 1.93 13.02 -12.09
CA GLU A 33 2.02 12.37 -13.40
C GLU A 33 3.29 11.52 -13.57
N ARG A 34 4.38 11.84 -12.89
CA ARG A 34 5.67 11.14 -13.00
C ARG A 34 5.83 10.03 -11.96
N PHE A 35 5.00 10.02 -10.92
CA PHE A 35 5.06 9.07 -9.82
C PHE A 35 3.65 8.82 -9.27
N GLN A 36 3.13 7.63 -9.49
CA GLN A 36 1.81 7.24 -9.02
C GLN A 36 1.88 6.06 -8.05
N ILE A 37 1.29 6.24 -6.89
CA ILE A 37 0.98 5.15 -5.98
C ILE A 37 -0.38 4.62 -6.41
N VAL A 38 -0.36 3.50 -7.12
CA VAL A 38 -1.57 2.90 -7.70
C VAL A 38 -2.32 2.11 -6.63
N HIS A 39 -1.59 1.30 -5.89
CA HIS A 39 -2.16 0.52 -4.79
C HIS A 39 -1.28 0.60 -3.55
N PHE A 40 -1.92 0.43 -2.38
CA PHE A 40 -1.22 0.34 -1.11
C PHE A 40 -1.95 -0.57 -0.12
N SER A 41 -1.22 -0.98 0.91
CA SER A 41 -1.76 -1.60 2.12
C SER A 41 -0.97 -1.11 3.33
N ILE A 42 -1.67 -0.48 4.28
CA ILE A 42 -1.08 0.04 5.53
C ILE A 42 -1.28 -1.00 6.61
N GLN A 43 -0.19 -1.54 7.12
CA GLN A 43 -0.16 -2.49 8.22
C GLN A 43 0.17 -1.79 9.53
N THR A 44 0.26 -2.55 10.62
CA THR A 44 0.59 -2.00 11.95
C THR A 44 1.95 -1.31 11.98
N ASN A 45 2.96 -1.94 11.38
CA ASN A 45 4.35 -1.48 11.44
C ASN A 45 5.03 -1.34 10.09
N HIS A 46 4.33 -1.62 9.00
CA HIS A 46 4.88 -1.48 7.65
C HIS A 46 3.83 -1.05 6.63
N LEU A 47 4.29 -0.61 5.49
CA LEU A 47 3.50 -0.09 4.38
C LEU A 47 3.95 -0.78 3.10
N HIS A 48 3.02 -1.30 2.33
CA HIS A 48 3.22 -1.78 0.98
C HIS A 48 2.65 -0.79 -0.03
N LEU A 49 3.42 -0.50 -1.07
CA LEU A 49 3.02 0.35 -2.19
C LEU A 49 3.24 -0.38 -3.51
N ILE A 50 2.29 -0.29 -4.41
CA ILE A 50 2.50 -0.59 -5.83
C ILE A 50 2.58 0.74 -6.55
N VAL A 51 3.71 0.99 -7.20
CA VAL A 51 4.07 2.29 -7.74
C VAL A 51 4.40 2.18 -9.22
N GLU A 52 3.89 3.11 -10.00
CA GLU A 52 4.34 3.43 -11.35
C GLU A 52 5.14 4.72 -11.34
N ALA A 53 6.24 4.77 -12.06
CA ALA A 53 7.07 5.96 -12.20
C ALA A 53 7.84 5.93 -13.52
N ASP A 54 8.18 7.11 -14.02
CA ASP A 54 8.90 7.25 -15.30
C ASP A 54 10.26 6.52 -15.28
N ASN A 55 10.97 6.58 -14.15
CA ASN A 55 12.28 5.94 -14.01
C ASN A 55 12.67 5.78 -12.52
N ARG A 56 13.80 5.11 -12.30
CA ARG A 56 14.33 4.81 -10.96
C ARG A 56 14.70 6.06 -10.15
N ASP A 57 15.15 7.12 -10.81
CA ASP A 57 15.53 8.36 -10.12
C ASP A 57 14.31 9.13 -9.63
N VAL A 58 13.21 9.11 -10.36
CA VAL A 58 11.93 9.63 -9.90
C VAL A 58 11.49 8.88 -8.65
N VAL A 59 11.53 7.53 -8.65
CA VAL A 59 11.21 6.72 -7.47
C VAL A 59 12.09 7.11 -6.29
N ARG A 60 13.40 7.17 -6.48
CA ARG A 60 14.36 7.51 -5.41
C ARG A 60 14.04 8.86 -4.78
N ARG A 61 13.85 9.91 -5.59
CA ARG A 61 13.53 11.26 -5.10
C ARG A 61 12.18 11.32 -4.39
N LYS A 62 11.16 10.73 -4.99
CA LYS A 62 9.79 10.72 -4.42
C LYS A 62 9.73 9.94 -3.12
N MET A 63 10.32 8.76 -3.06
CA MET A 63 10.34 7.95 -1.83
C MET A 63 11.18 8.60 -0.73
N SER A 64 12.30 9.25 -1.06
CA SER A 64 13.03 10.08 -0.10
C SER A 64 12.16 11.21 0.44
N GLY A 65 11.43 11.91 -0.43
CA GLY A 65 10.47 12.93 -0.02
C GLY A 65 9.35 12.41 0.89
N VAL A 66 8.79 11.22 0.58
CA VAL A 66 7.78 10.55 1.41
C VAL A 66 8.34 10.24 2.79
N THR A 67 9.51 9.57 2.86
CA THR A 67 10.08 9.11 4.12
C THR A 67 10.48 10.28 5.02
N ILE A 68 11.10 11.32 4.48
CA ILE A 68 11.50 12.52 5.23
C ILE A 68 10.27 13.30 5.72
N ALA A 69 9.30 13.55 4.83
CA ALA A 69 8.12 14.32 5.20
C ALA A 69 7.26 13.59 6.24
N PHE A 70 7.11 12.26 6.09
CA PHE A 70 6.41 11.47 7.10
C PHE A 70 7.14 11.52 8.45
N ALA A 71 8.44 11.30 8.49
CA ALA A 71 9.21 11.32 9.74
C ALA A 71 9.08 12.68 10.46
N LYS A 72 9.15 13.79 9.73
CA LYS A 72 8.95 15.13 10.29
C LYS A 72 7.55 15.31 10.89
N ARG A 73 6.50 14.97 10.12
CA ARG A 73 5.10 15.14 10.55
C ARG A 73 4.74 14.18 11.68
N PHE A 74 5.23 12.95 11.61
CA PHE A 74 4.99 11.92 12.63
C PHE A 74 5.67 12.27 13.96
N ASN A 75 6.93 12.73 13.94
CA ASN A 75 7.58 13.22 15.15
C ASN A 75 6.83 14.41 15.78
N ARG A 76 6.35 15.35 14.95
CA ARG A 76 5.51 16.46 15.42
C ARG A 76 4.21 15.95 16.06
N LEU A 77 3.54 14.96 15.44
CA LEU A 77 2.33 14.33 15.99
C LEU A 77 2.57 13.70 17.37
N LEU A 78 3.79 13.18 17.60
CA LEU A 78 4.21 12.58 18.87
C LEU A 78 4.78 13.60 19.89
N GLY A 79 4.71 14.90 19.60
CA GLY A 79 5.31 15.93 20.44
C GLY A 79 6.85 15.89 20.46
N ARG A 80 7.50 15.22 19.51
CA ARG A 80 8.94 15.09 19.44
C ARG A 80 9.54 16.05 18.41
N ARG A 81 10.63 16.72 18.76
CA ARG A 81 11.35 17.61 17.84
C ARG A 81 12.05 16.83 16.71
N LYS A 82 12.61 15.65 17.02
CA LYS A 82 13.35 14.77 16.09
C LYS A 82 13.29 13.32 16.57
N GLY A 83 13.63 12.38 15.71
CA GLY A 83 13.75 10.97 16.05
C GLY A 83 13.71 10.10 14.79
N LYS A 84 14.37 8.95 14.85
CA LYS A 84 14.30 7.93 13.81
C LYS A 84 12.88 7.37 13.77
N VAL A 85 12.32 7.22 12.59
CA VAL A 85 10.97 6.68 12.37
C VAL A 85 11.02 5.39 11.55
N TRP A 86 11.85 5.35 10.56
CA TRP A 86 12.00 4.19 9.69
C TRP A 86 13.10 3.29 10.20
N ASP A 87 12.84 1.98 10.19
CA ASP A 87 13.78 0.95 10.60
C ASP A 87 15.00 0.96 9.67
N ASP A 88 14.74 0.91 8.37
CA ASP A 88 15.73 0.97 7.31
C ASP A 88 15.22 1.78 6.12
N ARG A 89 15.99 1.81 5.03
CA ARG A 89 15.56 2.32 3.73
C ARG A 89 14.40 1.48 3.22
N TYR A 90 13.62 2.04 2.27
CA TYR A 90 12.58 1.26 1.62
C TYR A 90 13.18 0.11 0.80
N HIS A 91 12.57 -1.05 0.88
CA HIS A 91 12.85 -2.15 -0.02
C HIS A 91 12.04 -1.98 -1.30
N ARG A 92 12.68 -2.21 -2.45
CA ARG A 92 12.04 -2.12 -3.77
C ARG A 92 12.25 -3.41 -4.55
N ARG A 93 11.18 -3.91 -5.16
CA ARG A 93 11.18 -5.01 -6.10
C ARG A 93 10.50 -4.59 -7.40
N ASP A 94 11.18 -4.76 -8.53
CA ASP A 94 10.59 -4.51 -9.85
C ASP A 94 9.67 -5.68 -10.21
N ILE A 95 8.48 -5.39 -10.73
CA ILE A 95 7.49 -6.36 -11.18
C ILE A 95 7.69 -6.54 -12.68
N LYS A 96 7.86 -7.78 -13.13
CA LYS A 96 8.35 -8.08 -14.48
C LYS A 96 7.32 -8.73 -15.41
N SER A 97 6.21 -9.23 -14.88
CA SER A 97 5.17 -9.90 -15.67
C SER A 97 3.79 -9.70 -15.07
N THR A 98 2.73 -9.96 -15.86
CA THR A 98 1.34 -9.93 -15.40
C THR A 98 1.10 -10.92 -14.26
N ARG A 99 1.67 -12.13 -14.35
CA ARG A 99 1.61 -13.13 -13.27
C ARG A 99 2.26 -12.63 -11.98
N ASP A 100 3.43 -11.97 -12.09
CA ASP A 100 4.11 -11.37 -10.95
C ASP A 100 3.28 -10.22 -10.35
N MET A 101 2.68 -9.37 -11.20
CA MET A 101 1.77 -8.32 -10.75
C MET A 101 0.57 -8.88 -10.00
N ARG A 102 -0.08 -9.93 -10.53
CA ARG A 102 -1.21 -10.59 -9.87
C ARG A 102 -0.82 -11.13 -8.50
N ASN A 103 0.34 -11.77 -8.38
CA ASN A 103 0.85 -12.27 -7.10
C ASN A 103 1.10 -11.12 -6.10
N VAL A 104 1.64 -10.00 -6.57
CA VAL A 104 1.88 -8.81 -5.73
C VAL A 104 0.55 -8.18 -5.30
N LEU A 105 -0.44 -8.06 -6.20
CA LEU A 105 -1.78 -7.56 -5.86
C LEU A 105 -2.44 -8.43 -4.78
N ARG A 106 -2.44 -9.75 -4.99
CA ARG A 106 -2.94 -10.73 -4.02
C ARG A 106 -2.25 -10.60 -2.67
N TYR A 107 -0.93 -10.46 -2.69
CA TYR A 107 -0.15 -10.25 -1.47
C TYR A 107 -0.50 -8.93 -0.77
N VAL A 108 -0.52 -7.81 -1.51
CA VAL A 108 -0.78 -6.48 -0.94
C VAL A 108 -2.21 -6.39 -0.39
N PHE A 109 -3.21 -6.87 -1.12
CA PHE A 109 -4.61 -6.81 -0.69
C PHE A 109 -4.94 -7.80 0.42
N GLY A 110 -4.31 -8.98 0.41
CA GLY A 110 -4.50 -10.02 1.45
C GLY A 110 -3.68 -9.79 2.72
N ASN A 111 -2.84 -8.77 2.77
CA ASN A 111 -1.88 -8.58 3.87
C ASN A 111 -2.55 -8.39 5.24
N ALA A 112 -3.67 -7.67 5.30
CA ALA A 112 -4.42 -7.51 6.55
C ALA A 112 -4.96 -8.85 7.09
N LYS A 113 -5.38 -9.77 6.20
CA LYS A 113 -5.78 -11.14 6.57
C LYS A 113 -4.60 -11.96 7.07
N LYS A 114 -3.46 -11.90 6.37
CA LYS A 114 -2.23 -12.58 6.75
C LYS A 114 -1.76 -12.19 8.16
N HIS A 115 -1.92 -10.93 8.53
CA HIS A 115 -1.51 -10.40 9.85
C HIS A 115 -2.64 -10.42 10.90
N GLY A 116 -3.76 -11.08 10.62
CA GLY A 116 -4.87 -11.21 11.57
C GLY A 116 -5.61 -9.91 11.89
N LEU A 117 -5.41 -8.85 11.09
CA LEU A 117 -6.09 -7.57 11.28
C LEU A 117 -7.57 -7.60 10.85
N ILE A 118 -7.91 -8.53 9.98
CA ILE A 118 -9.27 -8.93 9.61
C ILE A 118 -9.35 -10.46 9.54
N PRO A 119 -10.50 -11.08 9.79
CA PRO A 119 -10.63 -12.53 9.74
C PRO A 119 -10.25 -13.11 8.37
N ALA A 120 -9.44 -14.15 8.33
CA ALA A 120 -8.87 -14.70 7.10
C ALA A 120 -9.94 -15.17 6.08
N ARG A 121 -11.03 -15.79 6.56
CA ARG A 121 -12.12 -16.31 5.72
C ARG A 121 -13.28 -15.33 5.52
N ALA A 122 -13.23 -14.14 6.10
CA ALA A 122 -14.28 -13.16 5.95
C ALA A 122 -14.24 -12.51 4.56
N ALA A 123 -15.39 -12.36 3.92
CA ALA A 123 -15.58 -11.56 2.73
C ALA A 123 -15.58 -10.05 3.10
N ILE A 124 -14.46 -9.59 3.66
CA ILE A 124 -14.27 -8.22 4.14
C ILE A 124 -13.00 -7.67 3.50
N LEU A 125 -13.05 -6.43 3.04
CA LEU A 125 -11.88 -5.70 2.56
C LEU A 125 -11.37 -4.73 3.63
N ASP A 126 -10.06 -4.59 3.67
CA ASP A 126 -9.38 -3.70 4.58
C ASP A 126 -9.41 -2.26 4.04
N GLY A 127 -10.06 -1.36 4.74
CA GLY A 127 -10.11 0.06 4.38
C GLY A 127 -8.77 0.79 4.50
N TYR A 128 -7.76 0.20 5.14
CA TYR A 128 -6.38 0.69 5.13
C TYR A 128 -5.57 0.17 3.93
N SER A 129 -6.25 -0.33 2.91
CA SER A 129 -5.68 -0.70 1.61
C SER A 129 -6.56 -0.16 0.49
N THR A 130 -6.04 -0.16 -0.73
CA THR A 130 -6.82 0.16 -1.94
C THR A 130 -7.57 -1.05 -2.51
N ALA A 131 -7.65 -2.17 -1.79
CA ALA A 131 -8.36 -3.36 -2.23
C ALA A 131 -9.82 -3.07 -2.62
N TRP A 132 -10.50 -2.21 -1.88
CA TRP A 132 -11.89 -1.82 -2.16
C TRP A 132 -12.09 -0.94 -3.41
N LEU A 133 -11.01 -0.39 -3.97
CA LEU A 133 -11.02 0.36 -5.25
C LEU A 133 -10.70 -0.52 -6.46
N PHE A 134 -10.29 -1.75 -6.22
CA PHE A 134 -9.96 -2.69 -7.28
C PHE A 134 -11.25 -3.21 -7.93
N ALA A 135 -11.36 -3.08 -9.26
CA ALA A 135 -12.60 -3.36 -9.97
C ALA A 135 -12.80 -4.86 -10.32
N GLU A 136 -11.72 -5.63 -10.30
CA GLU A 136 -11.66 -6.98 -10.88
C GLU A 136 -11.65 -8.07 -9.80
N TRP A 137 -12.57 -7.95 -8.82
CA TRP A 137 -12.87 -9.01 -7.88
C TRP A 137 -13.84 -10.04 -8.47
N ASP A 138 -13.71 -11.30 -8.04
CA ASP A 138 -14.55 -12.43 -8.48
C ASP A 138 -16.03 -12.31 -8.08
N ARG A 139 -16.39 -11.32 -7.29
CA ARG A 139 -17.75 -11.06 -6.80
C ARG A 139 -17.95 -9.59 -6.43
N PRO A 140 -19.20 -9.15 -6.23
CA PRO A 140 -19.50 -7.80 -5.76
C PRO A 140 -18.70 -7.44 -4.51
N LEU A 141 -18.27 -6.17 -4.44
CA LEU A 141 -17.44 -5.68 -3.34
C LEU A 141 -18.06 -5.99 -1.97
N PRO A 142 -17.34 -6.69 -1.09
CA PRO A 142 -17.78 -6.97 0.25
C PRO A 142 -17.70 -5.71 1.12
N ARG A 143 -18.17 -5.84 2.37
CA ARG A 143 -18.09 -4.76 3.34
C ARG A 143 -16.65 -4.32 3.55
N VAL A 144 -16.42 -3.00 3.50
CA VAL A 144 -15.13 -2.36 3.83
C VAL A 144 -15.11 -2.00 5.31
N VAL A 145 -14.03 -2.32 6.00
CA VAL A 145 -13.84 -2.01 7.42
C VAL A 145 -12.62 -1.11 7.59
N GLY A 146 -12.83 0.04 8.22
CA GLY A 146 -11.79 1.06 8.46
C GLY A 146 -11.41 1.84 7.18
N GLY A 147 -10.44 2.71 7.33
CA GLY A 147 -9.89 3.49 6.21
C GLY A 147 -10.63 4.78 5.90
N GLU A 148 -10.02 5.55 5.02
CA GLU A 148 -10.53 6.82 4.50
C GLU A 148 -10.58 6.79 2.99
N HIS A 149 -11.36 7.70 2.41
CA HIS A 149 -11.49 7.83 0.97
C HIS A 149 -10.15 8.06 0.28
N TRP A 150 -9.84 7.22 -0.70
CA TRP A 150 -8.71 7.34 -1.61
C TRP A 150 -9.23 7.56 -3.03
N PRO A 151 -8.67 8.48 -3.81
CA PRO A 151 -9.06 8.64 -5.21
C PRO A 151 -8.77 7.35 -5.98
N ARG A 152 -9.65 7.01 -6.93
CA ARG A 152 -9.42 5.83 -7.78
C ARG A 152 -8.07 5.94 -8.47
N PRO A 153 -7.23 4.92 -8.39
CA PRO A 153 -5.96 4.91 -9.10
C PRO A 153 -6.20 4.94 -10.62
N ARG A 154 -5.30 5.58 -11.33
CA ARG A 154 -5.29 5.58 -12.80
C ARG A 154 -3.99 4.91 -13.24
N PRO A 155 -3.96 3.57 -13.35
CA PRO A 155 -2.78 2.86 -13.82
C PRO A 155 -2.47 3.26 -15.26
N ARG A 156 -1.19 3.36 -15.59
CA ARG A 156 -0.69 3.76 -16.93
C ARG A 156 -0.02 2.62 -17.67
N THR A 157 0.48 1.62 -16.95
CA THR A 157 1.21 0.51 -17.57
C THR A 157 0.26 -0.63 -17.90
N GLU A 158 0.49 -1.28 -19.04
CA GLU A 158 -0.22 -2.49 -19.45
C GLU A 158 -0.21 -3.57 -18.37
N LEU A 159 0.89 -3.68 -17.63
CA LEU A 159 1.04 -4.61 -16.51
C LEU A 159 -0.04 -4.45 -15.45
N LEU A 160 -0.46 -3.22 -15.14
CA LEU A 160 -1.52 -2.94 -14.18
C LEU A 160 -2.90 -2.92 -14.81
N LEU A 161 -3.00 -2.54 -16.09
CA LEU A 161 -4.27 -2.53 -16.82
C LEU A 161 -4.80 -3.94 -17.13
N TYR A 162 -3.88 -4.89 -17.41
CA TYR A 162 -4.24 -6.24 -17.88
C TYR A 162 -3.85 -7.35 -16.91
N SER A 163 -3.41 -7.03 -15.70
CA SER A 163 -2.92 -8.05 -14.75
C SER A 163 -3.97 -9.07 -14.33
N CYS A 164 -5.24 -8.77 -14.45
CA CYS A 164 -6.32 -9.68 -14.09
C CYS A 164 -7.02 -10.30 -15.29
N GLY A 165 -7.02 -9.66 -16.45
CA GLY A 165 -7.68 -10.18 -17.66
C GLY A 165 -7.06 -11.45 -18.26
N VAL A 166 -5.82 -11.77 -17.94
CA VAL A 166 -5.08 -12.91 -18.53
C VAL A 166 -5.20 -14.20 -17.70
N GLU A 167 -5.40 -14.11 -16.40
CA GLU A 167 -5.39 -15.27 -15.48
C GLU A 167 -6.64 -15.38 -14.60
N GLY A 168 -7.71 -14.64 -14.91
CA GLY A 168 -8.97 -14.59 -14.14
C GLY A 168 -8.93 -13.61 -12.96
N GLU A 169 -10.08 -13.44 -12.33
CA GLU A 169 -10.32 -12.48 -11.26
C GLU A 169 -9.61 -12.86 -9.94
N LEU A 170 -9.33 -11.86 -9.10
CA LEU A 170 -8.82 -12.10 -7.77
C LEU A 170 -9.93 -12.55 -6.82
N ILE A 171 -9.67 -13.60 -6.05
CA ILE A 171 -10.63 -14.12 -5.08
C ILE A 171 -10.57 -13.28 -3.80
N VAL A 172 -11.69 -12.70 -3.41
CA VAL A 172 -11.82 -11.84 -2.21
C VAL A 172 -11.36 -12.53 -0.92
N THR A 173 -11.58 -13.83 -0.82
CA THR A 173 -11.22 -14.63 0.36
C THR A 173 -9.80 -15.16 0.34
N GLU A 174 -9.06 -15.01 -0.77
CA GLU A 174 -7.69 -15.50 -0.82
C GLU A 174 -6.79 -14.77 0.18
N ALA A 175 -6.18 -15.55 1.06
CA ALA A 175 -5.04 -15.09 1.83
C ALA A 175 -3.77 -15.28 1.00
N PRO A 176 -2.77 -14.39 1.10
CA PRO A 176 -1.49 -14.61 0.46
C PRO A 176 -0.88 -15.91 0.98
N ARG A 177 -0.39 -16.76 0.06
CA ARG A 177 0.36 -17.96 0.44
C ARG A 177 1.60 -17.54 1.20
N SER A 178 1.88 -18.20 2.32
CA SER A 178 3.17 -18.08 3.00
C SER A 178 4.26 -18.54 2.05
N SER A 179 5.18 -17.68 1.75
CA SER A 179 6.46 -18.02 1.10
C SER A 179 7.39 -18.63 2.12
#